data_5b6f68691211ae822dd4c2bc976650d3
#
_entry.id   5b6f68691211ae822dd4c2bc976650d3
#
_cell.length_a   1.000
_cell.length_b   1.000
_cell.length_c   1.000
_cell.angle_alpha   90.00
_cell.angle_beta   90.00
_cell.angle_gamma   90.00
#
_symmetry.space_group_name_H-M   'P 1'
#
loop_
_entity.id
_entity.type
_entity.pdbx_description
1 polymer ?
#
loop_
_entity_poly.entity_id
_entity_poly.type
_entity_poly.pdbx_seq_one_letter_code
_entity_poly.pdbx_strand_id
1 'polypeptide(L)'
;FYVGTDDARVFRVADGGAEPLAGFDRVAGRERWYAGSAIIDGQRVGPPLGVRSMTTTCDGSVLLANVHVGGIPRSTDGGATWQPTIDVDCDVHEVRAHPTRPDIVVAAAAVGLCISRDAGATWEIETQGLHAPYCSAVAFAGDDVLVAASTDHFASQGAVYRRPLDTRRAVAPLGDGAPRWFDGIADTGCVVVNGAAAAVADRGGHLYVSVDGGRTWSLRVEGMPAPSGVLIL
;
A
#
# COMPACT_ATOMS: atom_id res chain seq x y z
N PHE A 1 -5.79 9.86 16.35
CA PHE A 1 -5.25 8.98 15.27
C PHE A 1 -5.65 7.54 15.51
N TYR A 2 -5.37 6.69 14.49
CA TYR A 2 -5.51 5.25 14.59
C TYR A 2 -4.13 4.60 14.48
N VAL A 3 -3.93 3.51 15.22
CA VAL A 3 -2.67 2.76 15.25
C VAL A 3 -2.97 1.29 15.01
N GLY A 4 -2.37 0.72 13.97
CA GLY A 4 -2.35 -0.72 13.73
C GLY A 4 -1.09 -1.35 14.36
N THR A 5 -1.19 -2.59 14.79
CA THR A 5 -0.10 -3.30 15.50
C THR A 5 0.30 -4.60 14.81
N ASP A 6 1.44 -5.14 15.21
CA ASP A 6 2.00 -6.41 14.70
C ASP A 6 1.18 -7.66 15.10
N ASP A 7 0.27 -7.54 16.07
CA ASP A 7 -0.67 -8.60 16.43
C ASP A 7 -2.04 -8.41 15.74
N ALA A 8 -2.08 -7.61 14.68
CA ALA A 8 -3.25 -7.28 13.89
C ALA A 8 -4.40 -6.73 14.75
N ARG A 9 -4.11 -5.76 15.62
CA ARG A 9 -5.11 -5.00 16.38
C ARG A 9 -5.10 -3.55 15.94
N VAL A 10 -6.21 -2.86 16.16
CA VAL A 10 -6.34 -1.43 15.87
C VAL A 10 -6.73 -0.70 17.14
N PHE A 11 -6.09 0.42 17.38
CA PHE A 11 -6.35 1.32 18.49
C PHE A 11 -6.72 2.70 17.98
N ARG A 12 -7.65 3.35 18.67
CA ARG A 12 -7.88 4.78 18.57
C ARG A 12 -7.07 5.49 19.66
N VAL A 13 -6.25 6.46 19.26
CA VAL A 13 -5.45 7.26 20.17
C VAL A 13 -6.01 8.69 20.20
N ALA A 14 -6.41 9.13 21.38
CA ALA A 14 -6.91 10.47 21.66
C ALA A 14 -6.24 11.01 22.94
N ASP A 15 -6.57 12.22 23.33
CA ASP A 15 -6.00 12.90 24.52
C ASP A 15 -6.12 11.99 25.75
N GLY A 16 -4.99 11.51 26.20
CA GLY A 16 -4.85 10.74 27.43
C GLY A 16 -4.84 9.22 27.32
N GLY A 17 -4.92 8.62 26.12
CA GLY A 17 -4.81 7.17 26.04
C GLY A 17 -5.05 6.53 24.67
N ALA A 18 -4.84 5.21 24.64
CA ALA A 18 -5.13 4.36 23.50
C ALA A 18 -6.30 3.42 23.85
N GLU A 19 -7.35 3.44 23.07
CA GLU A 19 -8.53 2.60 23.21
C GLU A 19 -8.52 1.52 22.11
N PRO A 20 -8.58 0.22 22.44
CA PRO A 20 -8.67 -0.84 21.45
C PRO A 20 -10.02 -0.80 20.72
N LEU A 21 -10.00 -0.90 19.41
CA LEU A 21 -11.20 -1.05 18.59
C LEU A 21 -11.60 -2.53 18.53
N ALA A 22 -12.26 -3.02 19.54
CA ALA A 22 -12.61 -4.43 19.70
C ALA A 22 -13.50 -4.99 18.56
N GLY A 23 -14.12 -4.12 17.74
CA GLY A 23 -14.80 -4.52 16.51
C GLY A 23 -13.85 -5.14 15.49
N PHE A 24 -12.59 -4.68 15.45
CA PHE A 24 -11.57 -5.21 14.55
C PHE A 24 -11.19 -6.66 14.91
N ASP A 25 -11.22 -7.00 16.19
CA ASP A 25 -10.95 -8.36 16.66
C ASP A 25 -12.07 -9.35 16.27
N ARG A 26 -13.24 -8.85 15.85
CA ARG A 26 -14.42 -9.63 15.46
C ARG A 26 -14.72 -9.61 13.96
N VAL A 27 -13.77 -9.19 13.13
CA VAL A 27 -13.92 -9.23 11.67
C VAL A 27 -14.22 -10.66 11.21
N ALA A 28 -15.24 -10.83 10.38
CA ALA A 28 -15.60 -12.13 9.83
C ALA A 28 -14.43 -12.70 9.00
N GLY A 29 -14.07 -13.95 9.22
CA GLY A 29 -12.95 -14.59 8.54
C GLY A 29 -11.58 -14.29 9.13
N ARG A 30 -11.49 -13.58 10.28
CA ARG A 30 -10.23 -13.26 10.94
C ARG A 30 -9.39 -14.51 11.26
N GLU A 31 -10.03 -15.63 11.53
CA GLU A 31 -9.37 -16.92 11.79
C GLU A 31 -8.58 -17.47 10.56
N ARG A 32 -8.84 -16.92 9.38
CA ARG A 32 -8.12 -17.26 8.15
C ARG A 32 -6.87 -16.38 7.93
N TRP A 33 -6.71 -15.32 8.71
CA TRP A 33 -5.57 -14.43 8.57
C TRP A 33 -4.29 -15.11 8.99
N TYR A 34 -3.21 -14.83 8.28
CA TYR A 34 -1.88 -15.32 8.64
C TYR A 34 -0.79 -14.30 8.26
N ALA A 35 0.39 -14.46 8.85
CA ALA A 35 1.55 -13.69 8.42
C ALA A 35 1.96 -14.17 7.02
N GLY A 36 2.14 -13.25 6.09
CA GLY A 36 2.68 -13.53 4.76
C GLY A 36 4.15 -13.92 4.87
N SER A 37 4.42 -15.14 5.31
CA SER A 37 5.75 -15.62 5.59
C SER A 37 6.11 -16.75 4.64
N ALA A 38 7.39 -16.76 4.19
CA ALA A 38 7.96 -17.91 3.51
C ALA A 38 8.21 -19.06 4.50
N ILE A 39 8.11 -20.29 4.04
CA ILE A 39 8.64 -21.45 4.77
C ILE A 39 10.04 -21.70 4.26
N ILE A 40 11.04 -21.49 5.11
CA ILE A 40 12.45 -21.74 4.81
C ILE A 40 12.92 -22.83 5.77
N ASP A 41 13.45 -23.93 5.23
CA ASP A 41 13.90 -25.09 6.02
C ASP A 41 12.86 -25.64 6.99
N GLY A 42 11.58 -25.61 6.59
CA GLY A 42 10.46 -26.09 7.39
C GLY A 42 10.02 -25.15 8.53
N GLN A 43 10.66 -23.99 8.65
CA GLN A 43 10.29 -22.97 9.62
C GLN A 43 9.62 -21.78 8.93
N ARG A 44 8.60 -21.22 9.56
CA ARG A 44 7.96 -20.00 9.09
C ARG A 44 8.89 -18.81 9.37
N VAL A 45 9.39 -18.17 8.30
CA VAL A 45 10.21 -16.97 8.35
C VAL A 45 9.42 -15.82 7.70
N GLY A 46 9.24 -14.75 8.43
CA GLY A 46 8.53 -13.57 7.92
C GLY A 46 7.96 -12.71 9.05
N PRO A 47 7.37 -11.56 8.69
CA PRO A 47 6.80 -10.66 9.67
C PRO A 47 5.66 -11.34 10.43
N PRO A 48 5.38 -10.90 11.68
CA PRO A 48 4.21 -11.33 12.41
C PRO A 48 2.93 -10.95 11.63
N LEU A 49 1.81 -11.58 12.01
CA LEU A 49 0.51 -11.13 11.53
C LEU A 49 0.28 -9.69 12.01
N GLY A 50 0.18 -8.73 11.10
CA GLY A 50 0.14 -7.31 11.46
C GLY A 50 -0.74 -6.47 10.54
N VAL A 51 -1.15 -5.31 11.05
CA VAL A 51 -1.72 -4.23 10.24
C VAL A 51 -0.55 -3.51 9.56
N ARG A 52 -0.41 -3.66 8.25
CA ARG A 52 0.70 -3.07 7.47
C ARG A 52 0.46 -1.61 7.08
N SER A 53 -0.77 -1.29 6.77
CA SER A 53 -1.15 0.08 6.44
C SER A 53 -2.59 0.36 6.85
N MET A 54 -2.87 1.63 7.10
CA MET A 54 -4.22 2.11 7.38
C MET A 54 -4.46 3.43 6.67
N THR A 55 -5.71 3.69 6.30
CA THR A 55 -6.11 4.95 5.72
C THR A 55 -7.53 5.32 6.14
N THR A 56 -7.84 6.61 6.10
CA THR A 56 -9.20 7.12 6.19
C THR A 56 -9.55 7.83 4.90
N THR A 57 -10.80 7.76 4.46
CA THR A 57 -11.25 8.63 3.37
C THR A 57 -11.10 10.10 3.76
N CYS A 58 -10.94 10.99 2.79
CA CYS A 58 -10.65 12.41 3.04
C CYS A 58 -11.76 13.13 3.82
N ASP A 59 -12.99 12.62 3.80
CA ASP A 59 -14.13 13.09 4.60
C ASP A 59 -14.20 12.44 5.99
N GLY A 60 -13.30 11.51 6.29
CA GLY A 60 -13.25 10.78 7.57
C GLY A 60 -14.35 9.75 7.77
N SER A 61 -15.20 9.49 6.79
CA SER A 61 -16.38 8.61 6.92
C SER A 61 -16.04 7.12 6.94
N VAL A 62 -14.91 6.72 6.35
CA VAL A 62 -14.51 5.32 6.22
C VAL A 62 -13.08 5.11 6.73
N LEU A 63 -12.90 4.06 7.54
CA LEU A 63 -11.61 3.53 7.93
C LEU A 63 -11.32 2.26 7.16
N LEU A 64 -10.09 2.11 6.69
CA LEU A 64 -9.61 0.89 6.04
C LEU A 64 -8.28 0.49 6.69
N ALA A 65 -8.16 -0.78 7.00
CA ALA A 65 -6.93 -1.36 7.52
C ALA A 65 -6.51 -2.53 6.62
N ASN A 66 -5.26 -2.55 6.20
CA ASN A 66 -4.69 -3.67 5.49
C ASN A 66 -3.97 -4.59 6.47
N VAL A 67 -4.38 -5.83 6.53
CA VAL A 67 -3.69 -6.91 7.24
C VAL A 67 -2.89 -7.72 6.22
N HIS A 68 -1.67 -8.09 6.52
CA HIS A 68 -0.72 -8.65 5.54
C HIS A 68 -1.35 -9.76 4.68
N VAL A 69 -1.74 -10.90 5.26
CA VAL A 69 -2.64 -11.82 4.57
C VAL A 69 -3.93 -11.90 5.36
N GLY A 70 -4.75 -10.88 5.22
CA GLY A 70 -6.01 -10.70 5.93
C GLY A 70 -6.96 -9.80 5.16
N GLY A 71 -6.57 -9.37 3.96
CA GLY A 71 -7.36 -8.49 3.12
C GLY A 71 -7.46 -7.07 3.68
N ILE A 72 -8.57 -6.39 3.35
CA ILE A 72 -8.84 -5.01 3.76
C ILE A 72 -10.15 -4.93 4.55
N PRO A 73 -10.12 -5.12 5.88
CA PRO A 73 -11.23 -4.72 6.73
C PRO A 73 -11.58 -3.24 6.61
N ARG A 74 -12.88 -2.96 6.50
CA ARG A 74 -13.48 -1.64 6.32
C ARG A 74 -14.49 -1.34 7.42
N SER A 75 -14.48 -0.12 7.94
CA SER A 75 -15.45 0.39 8.92
C SER A 75 -16.06 1.72 8.46
N THR A 76 -17.36 1.89 8.69
CA THR A 76 -18.13 3.13 8.42
C THR A 76 -18.71 3.76 9.68
N ASP A 77 -18.32 3.28 10.86
CA ASP A 77 -18.84 3.70 12.15
C ASP A 77 -17.72 4.05 13.16
N GLY A 78 -16.60 4.57 12.64
CA GLY A 78 -15.47 4.98 13.47
C GLY A 78 -14.70 3.82 14.12
N GLY A 79 -14.81 2.62 13.53
CA GLY A 79 -14.10 1.42 14.01
C GLY A 79 -14.91 0.56 14.99
N ALA A 80 -16.19 0.87 15.21
CA ALA A 80 -17.04 0.05 16.09
C ALA A 80 -17.33 -1.33 15.49
N THR A 81 -17.57 -1.38 14.18
CA THR A 81 -17.71 -2.61 13.40
C THR A 81 -16.85 -2.59 12.13
N TRP A 82 -16.46 -3.79 11.66
CA TRP A 82 -15.62 -3.95 10.50
C TRP A 82 -16.09 -5.11 9.63
N GLN A 83 -16.00 -4.92 8.31
CA GLN A 83 -16.37 -5.92 7.32
C GLN A 83 -15.17 -6.20 6.39
N PRO A 84 -14.88 -7.46 6.04
CA PRO A 84 -13.89 -7.78 5.01
C PRO A 84 -14.41 -7.30 3.64
N THR A 85 -13.54 -6.76 2.79
CA THR A 85 -13.94 -6.22 1.48
C THR A 85 -13.16 -6.79 0.30
N ILE A 86 -12.05 -7.47 0.55
CA ILE A 86 -11.25 -8.16 -0.48
C ILE A 86 -10.84 -9.52 0.05
N ASP A 87 -10.66 -10.50 -0.84
CA ASP A 87 -10.24 -11.84 -0.45
C ASP A 87 -8.85 -11.81 0.21
N VAL A 88 -8.68 -12.63 1.25
CA VAL A 88 -7.41 -12.75 1.98
C VAL A 88 -6.28 -13.24 1.06
N ASP A 89 -6.59 -14.09 0.08
CA ASP A 89 -5.63 -14.63 -0.87
C ASP A 89 -5.11 -13.61 -1.90
N CYS A 90 -5.68 -12.39 -1.92
CA CYS A 90 -5.12 -11.28 -2.69
C CYS A 90 -3.77 -10.79 -2.15
N ASP A 91 -3.42 -11.11 -0.90
CA ASP A 91 -2.17 -10.71 -0.24
C ASP A 91 -1.88 -9.22 -0.44
N VAL A 92 -2.62 -8.40 0.31
CA VAL A 92 -2.56 -6.94 0.19
C VAL A 92 -1.38 -6.38 0.98
N HIS A 93 -0.58 -5.53 0.34
CA HIS A 93 0.60 -4.93 0.94
C HIS A 93 0.38 -3.50 1.44
N GLU A 94 -0.37 -2.70 0.70
CA GLU A 94 -0.63 -1.31 1.07
C GLU A 94 -2.00 -0.85 0.61
N VAL A 95 -2.70 -0.05 1.44
CA VAL A 95 -3.98 0.61 1.11
C VAL A 95 -3.87 2.12 1.30
N ARG A 96 -4.39 2.91 0.34
CA ARG A 96 -4.40 4.38 0.37
C ARG A 96 -5.75 4.93 -0.11
N ALA A 97 -6.33 5.86 0.65
CA ALA A 97 -7.48 6.66 0.21
C ALA A 97 -7.01 7.89 -0.56
N HIS A 98 -7.81 8.31 -1.54
CA HIS A 98 -7.53 9.51 -2.31
C HIS A 98 -7.63 10.77 -1.43
N PRO A 99 -6.70 11.73 -1.56
CA PRO A 99 -6.63 12.88 -0.66
C PRO A 99 -7.83 13.86 -0.77
N THR A 100 -8.59 13.82 -1.87
CA THR A 100 -9.70 14.75 -2.13
C THR A 100 -10.98 14.08 -2.65
N ARG A 101 -10.95 12.79 -2.96
CA ARG A 101 -12.11 12.03 -3.50
C ARG A 101 -12.43 10.89 -2.53
N PRO A 102 -13.46 11.01 -1.67
CA PRO A 102 -13.74 10.05 -0.62
C PRO A 102 -14.18 8.66 -1.13
N ASP A 103 -14.70 8.61 -2.36
CA ASP A 103 -15.09 7.37 -3.04
C ASP A 103 -13.92 6.54 -3.56
N ILE A 104 -12.75 7.16 -3.75
CA ILE A 104 -11.60 6.50 -4.38
C ILE A 104 -10.61 5.98 -3.34
N VAL A 105 -10.31 4.68 -3.43
CA VAL A 105 -9.28 4.00 -2.65
C VAL A 105 -8.49 3.08 -3.57
N VAL A 106 -7.20 2.97 -3.35
CA VAL A 106 -6.33 2.04 -4.07
C VAL A 106 -5.58 1.13 -3.12
N ALA A 107 -5.22 -0.06 -3.59
CA ALA A 107 -4.35 -0.94 -2.83
C ALA A 107 -3.35 -1.66 -3.76
N ALA A 108 -2.15 -1.87 -3.24
CA ALA A 108 -1.14 -2.73 -3.84
C ALA A 108 -1.31 -4.14 -3.27
N ALA A 109 -1.43 -5.14 -4.13
CA ALA A 109 -1.61 -6.54 -3.75
C ALA A 109 -0.76 -7.46 -4.63
N ALA A 110 -0.50 -8.68 -4.17
CA ALA A 110 0.25 -9.67 -4.96
C ALA A 110 -0.44 -10.04 -6.29
N VAL A 111 -1.74 -9.77 -6.39
CA VAL A 111 -2.55 -10.05 -7.58
C VAL A 111 -2.69 -8.87 -8.54
N GLY A 112 -2.21 -7.67 -8.18
CA GLY A 112 -2.29 -6.46 -9.02
C GLY A 112 -2.55 -5.17 -8.25
N LEU A 113 -2.78 -4.10 -9.00
CA LEU A 113 -3.30 -2.84 -8.48
C LEU A 113 -4.82 -3.00 -8.28
N CYS A 114 -5.28 -2.84 -7.05
CA CYS A 114 -6.69 -2.87 -6.71
C CYS A 114 -7.22 -1.43 -6.63
N ILE A 115 -8.34 -1.17 -7.32
CA ILE A 115 -8.99 0.14 -7.34
C ILE A 115 -10.43 -0.01 -6.86
N SER A 116 -10.81 0.78 -5.87
CA SER A 116 -12.18 0.94 -5.40
C SER A 116 -12.71 2.32 -5.81
N ARG A 117 -13.99 2.37 -6.17
CA ARG A 117 -14.74 3.60 -6.51
C ARG A 117 -15.96 3.80 -5.61
N ASP A 118 -16.01 3.07 -4.49
CA ASP A 118 -17.08 3.08 -3.50
C ASP A 118 -16.51 3.06 -2.06
N ALA A 119 -15.43 3.82 -1.87
CA ALA A 119 -14.75 3.96 -0.58
C ALA A 119 -14.30 2.61 0.02
N GLY A 120 -13.79 1.71 -0.82
CA GLY A 120 -13.23 0.43 -0.40
C GLY A 120 -14.27 -0.66 -0.13
N ALA A 121 -15.53 -0.51 -0.58
CA ALA A 121 -16.53 -1.55 -0.42
C ALA A 121 -16.36 -2.69 -1.44
N THR A 122 -16.02 -2.35 -2.69
CA THR A 122 -15.70 -3.31 -3.76
C THR A 122 -14.42 -2.93 -4.49
N TRP A 123 -13.80 -3.90 -5.18
CA TRP A 123 -12.48 -3.74 -5.77
C TRP A 123 -12.41 -4.29 -7.19
N GLU A 124 -11.81 -3.51 -8.09
CA GLU A 124 -11.39 -3.94 -9.41
C GLU A 124 -9.88 -4.21 -9.37
N ILE A 125 -9.42 -5.35 -9.92
CA ILE A 125 -8.01 -5.72 -9.95
C ILE A 125 -7.47 -5.45 -11.36
N GLU A 126 -6.46 -4.61 -11.47
CA GLU A 126 -5.81 -4.25 -12.73
C GLU A 126 -4.38 -4.78 -12.78
N THR A 127 -4.04 -5.46 -13.89
CA THR A 127 -2.68 -5.94 -14.18
C THR A 127 -2.18 -5.47 -15.55
N GLN A 128 -3.07 -4.88 -16.35
CA GLN A 128 -2.76 -4.50 -17.72
C GLN A 128 -1.67 -3.43 -17.79
N GLY A 129 -0.56 -3.73 -18.44
CA GLY A 129 0.60 -2.85 -18.61
C GLY A 129 1.65 -2.99 -17.51
N LEU A 130 1.38 -3.69 -16.42
CA LEU A 130 2.40 -4.12 -15.47
C LEU A 130 3.24 -5.25 -16.09
N HIS A 131 4.54 -5.29 -15.77
CA HIS A 131 5.39 -6.41 -16.22
C HIS A 131 5.15 -7.70 -15.42
N ALA A 132 4.62 -7.55 -14.19
CA ALA A 132 4.24 -8.65 -13.31
C ALA A 132 3.19 -8.15 -12.30
N PRO A 133 2.35 -9.03 -11.72
CA PRO A 133 1.21 -8.62 -10.92
C PRO A 133 1.54 -8.27 -9.46
N TYR A 134 2.70 -8.66 -8.92
CA TYR A 134 3.02 -8.44 -7.51
C TYR A 134 3.26 -6.94 -7.25
N CYS A 135 2.21 -6.25 -6.76
CA CYS A 135 2.30 -4.84 -6.38
C CYS A 135 2.62 -4.71 -4.89
N SER A 136 3.66 -3.94 -4.54
CA SER A 136 4.19 -3.82 -3.17
C SER A 136 3.90 -2.48 -2.50
N ALA A 137 3.79 -1.39 -3.27
CA ALA A 137 3.54 -0.06 -2.75
C ALA A 137 2.67 0.77 -3.69
N VAL A 138 1.92 1.73 -3.13
CA VAL A 138 1.01 2.59 -3.89
C VAL A 138 0.90 3.98 -3.26
N ALA A 139 0.85 5.03 -4.10
CA ALA A 139 0.62 6.40 -3.67
C ALA A 139 -0.19 7.19 -4.71
N PHE A 140 -0.89 8.25 -4.28
CA PHE A 140 -1.56 9.18 -5.18
C PHE A 140 -0.65 10.35 -5.55
N ALA A 141 -0.57 10.66 -6.83
CA ALA A 141 0.09 11.84 -7.39
C ALA A 141 -0.95 12.70 -8.13
N GLY A 142 -1.74 13.47 -7.38
CA GLY A 142 -2.98 14.07 -7.87
C GLY A 142 -4.01 12.98 -8.18
N ASP A 143 -4.60 13.02 -9.38
CA ASP A 143 -5.51 11.97 -9.88
C ASP A 143 -4.80 10.79 -10.55
N ASP A 144 -3.50 10.69 -10.42
CA ASP A 144 -2.73 9.54 -10.89
C ASP A 144 -2.30 8.67 -9.70
N VAL A 145 -2.18 7.37 -9.94
CA VAL A 145 -1.64 6.41 -9.00
C VAL A 145 -0.21 6.06 -9.39
N LEU A 146 0.72 6.14 -8.45
CA LEU A 146 2.03 5.51 -8.57
C LEU A 146 1.96 4.14 -7.93
N VAL A 147 2.39 3.09 -8.64
CA VAL A 147 2.37 1.71 -8.14
C VAL A 147 3.69 1.02 -8.42
N ALA A 148 4.28 0.43 -7.39
CA ALA A 148 5.44 -0.44 -7.52
C ALA A 148 5.00 -1.87 -7.81
N ALA A 149 5.65 -2.52 -8.78
CA ALA A 149 5.37 -3.90 -9.17
C ALA A 149 6.66 -4.69 -9.40
N SER A 150 6.58 -6.00 -9.16
CA SER A 150 7.67 -6.95 -9.33
C SER A 150 7.14 -8.36 -9.59
N THR A 151 8.01 -9.34 -9.82
CA THR A 151 7.60 -10.74 -9.97
C THR A 151 7.18 -11.37 -8.64
N ASP A 152 7.81 -10.95 -7.54
CA ASP A 152 7.54 -11.43 -6.18
C ASP A 152 8.27 -10.54 -5.17
N HIS A 153 8.15 -10.88 -3.87
CA HIS A 153 8.81 -10.16 -2.77
C HIS A 153 10.34 -10.20 -2.84
N PHE A 154 10.94 -11.24 -3.40
CA PHE A 154 12.39 -11.43 -3.47
C PHE A 154 12.99 -10.98 -4.80
N ALA A 155 12.19 -10.40 -5.68
CA ALA A 155 12.64 -9.94 -6.99
C ALA A 155 13.86 -9.04 -6.89
N SER A 156 14.88 -9.31 -7.68
CA SER A 156 16.07 -8.47 -7.81
C SER A 156 15.82 -7.20 -8.62
N GLN A 157 14.70 -7.13 -9.31
CA GLN A 157 14.28 -5.97 -10.11
C GLN A 157 12.81 -5.69 -9.88
N GLY A 158 12.48 -4.43 -9.67
CA GLY A 158 11.13 -3.88 -9.64
C GLY A 158 10.95 -2.76 -10.64
N ALA A 159 9.73 -2.35 -10.87
CA ALA A 159 9.41 -1.17 -11.65
C ALA A 159 8.31 -0.37 -10.96
N VAL A 160 8.34 0.94 -11.12
CA VAL A 160 7.25 1.82 -10.67
C VAL A 160 6.54 2.38 -11.88
N TYR A 161 5.23 2.40 -11.80
CA TYR A 161 4.34 2.80 -12.87
C TYR A 161 3.47 3.97 -12.44
N ARG A 162 2.99 4.74 -13.41
CA ARG A 162 1.96 5.74 -13.27
C ARG A 162 0.68 5.27 -13.97
N ARG A 163 -0.46 5.40 -13.30
CA ARG A 163 -1.79 5.03 -13.78
C ARG A 163 -2.77 6.19 -13.54
N PRO A 164 -3.22 6.90 -14.59
CA PRO A 164 -4.28 7.89 -14.47
C PRO A 164 -5.62 7.27 -14.10
N LEU A 165 -6.31 7.75 -13.06
CA LEU A 165 -7.57 7.18 -12.56
C LEU A 165 -8.75 7.34 -13.52
N ASP A 166 -8.86 8.49 -14.17
CA ASP A 166 -10.05 8.86 -14.95
C ASP A 166 -9.96 8.51 -16.43
N THR A 167 -8.92 7.76 -16.82
CA THR A 167 -8.77 7.28 -18.19
C THR A 167 -8.59 5.78 -18.23
N ARG A 168 -9.03 5.15 -19.32
CA ARG A 168 -8.73 3.73 -19.60
C ARG A 168 -7.30 3.54 -20.14
N ARG A 169 -6.40 4.49 -19.91
CA ARG A 169 -5.00 4.33 -20.30
C ARG A 169 -4.37 3.27 -19.42
N ALA A 170 -3.64 2.37 -20.06
CA ALA A 170 -2.80 1.41 -19.35
C ALA A 170 -1.78 2.12 -18.46
N VAL A 171 -1.33 1.45 -17.43
CA VAL A 171 -0.18 1.90 -16.63
C VAL A 171 1.04 2.10 -17.56
N ALA A 172 1.81 3.14 -17.28
CA ALA A 172 3.07 3.43 -17.98
C ALA A 172 4.22 3.49 -16.95
N PRO A 173 5.43 3.08 -17.32
CA PRO A 173 6.60 3.31 -16.46
C PRO A 173 6.70 4.77 -16.04
N LEU A 174 7.33 5.03 -14.89
CA LEU A 174 7.67 6.40 -14.49
C LEU A 174 8.44 7.11 -15.59
N GLY A 175 8.25 8.43 -15.67
CA GLY A 175 8.83 9.28 -16.69
C GLY A 175 10.31 9.59 -16.50
N ASP A 176 10.74 10.67 -17.15
CA ASP A 176 12.12 11.09 -17.28
C ASP A 176 12.89 11.08 -15.95
N GLY A 177 14.11 10.50 -15.99
CA GLY A 177 15.04 10.44 -14.87
C GLY A 177 14.81 9.28 -13.90
N ALA A 178 13.67 8.57 -13.97
CA ALA A 178 13.47 7.32 -13.25
C ALA A 178 14.12 6.15 -14.01
N PRO A 179 14.71 5.17 -13.33
CA PRO A 179 15.19 3.97 -14.00
C PRO A 179 14.01 3.15 -14.52
N ARG A 180 14.21 2.42 -15.61
CA ARG A 180 13.21 1.42 -16.07
C ARG A 180 13.07 0.30 -15.05
N TRP A 181 14.16 -0.10 -14.42
CA TRP A 181 14.24 -1.14 -13.42
C TRP A 181 14.94 -0.61 -12.18
N PHE A 182 14.26 -0.69 -11.05
CA PHE A 182 14.81 -0.41 -9.74
C PHE A 182 15.60 -1.61 -9.23
N ASP A 183 16.53 -1.39 -8.32
CA ASP A 183 17.33 -2.46 -7.71
C ASP A 183 16.52 -3.12 -6.57
N GLY A 184 15.89 -4.22 -6.89
CA GLY A 184 14.89 -4.85 -6.04
C GLY A 184 13.53 -4.13 -6.08
N ILE A 185 12.70 -4.40 -5.10
CA ILE A 185 11.36 -3.82 -4.98
C ILE A 185 11.39 -2.48 -4.24
N ALA A 186 10.44 -1.58 -4.56
CA ALA A 186 10.03 -0.52 -3.66
C ALA A 186 8.89 -1.08 -2.78
N ASP A 187 9.18 -1.34 -1.50
CA ASP A 187 8.26 -2.02 -0.58
C ASP A 187 7.21 -1.06 0.00
N THR A 188 6.27 -1.57 0.79
CA THR A 188 5.23 -0.81 1.50
C THR A 188 5.81 0.45 2.15
N GLY A 189 5.20 1.61 1.89
CA GLY A 189 5.68 2.90 2.40
C GLY A 189 6.93 3.46 1.72
N CYS A 190 7.47 2.80 0.68
CA CYS A 190 8.64 3.27 -0.07
C CYS A 190 8.30 4.02 -1.37
N VAL A 191 7.01 4.18 -1.67
CA VAL A 191 6.49 5.08 -2.72
C VAL A 191 5.59 6.10 -2.04
N VAL A 192 5.99 7.36 -2.01
CA VAL A 192 5.28 8.41 -1.28
C VAL A 192 5.13 9.68 -2.09
N VAL A 193 4.05 10.40 -1.85
CA VAL A 193 3.77 11.71 -2.47
C VAL A 193 3.20 12.65 -1.42
N ASN A 194 3.69 13.90 -1.42
CA ASN A 194 3.12 15.01 -0.65
C ASN A 194 3.13 16.28 -1.51
N GLY A 195 1.96 16.68 -2.01
CA GLY A 195 1.84 17.78 -2.97
C GLY A 195 2.60 17.53 -4.26
N ALA A 196 3.55 18.40 -4.58
CA ALA A 196 4.41 18.25 -5.75
C ALA A 196 5.64 17.36 -5.50
N ALA A 197 5.97 17.10 -4.24
CA ALA A 197 7.08 16.22 -3.89
C ALA A 197 6.67 14.76 -3.96
N ALA A 198 7.51 13.93 -4.56
CA ALA A 198 7.35 12.47 -4.57
C ALA A 198 8.70 11.78 -4.36
N ALA A 199 8.69 10.62 -3.76
CA ALA A 199 9.90 9.84 -3.56
C ALA A 199 9.63 8.34 -3.73
N VAL A 200 10.62 7.66 -4.29
CA VAL A 200 10.69 6.20 -4.41
C VAL A 200 12.02 5.74 -3.84
N ALA A 201 11.96 4.81 -2.90
CA ALA A 201 13.15 4.15 -2.38
C ALA A 201 13.09 2.66 -2.71
N ASP A 202 14.16 2.10 -3.27
CA ASP A 202 14.24 0.69 -3.62
C ASP A 202 15.05 -0.11 -2.57
N ARG A 203 14.93 -1.41 -2.64
CA ARG A 203 15.62 -2.33 -1.71
C ARG A 203 17.13 -2.29 -1.86
N GLY A 204 17.66 -1.90 -3.03
CA GLY A 204 19.08 -1.69 -3.28
C GLY A 204 19.66 -0.46 -2.58
N GLY A 205 18.83 0.34 -1.91
CA GLY A 205 19.27 1.51 -1.15
C GLY A 205 19.41 2.77 -1.99
N HIS A 206 18.64 2.88 -3.07
CA HIS A 206 18.56 4.09 -3.88
C HIS A 206 17.32 4.90 -3.52
N LEU A 207 17.47 6.23 -3.46
CA LEU A 207 16.36 7.17 -3.29
C LEU A 207 16.23 8.06 -4.53
N TYR A 208 15.11 7.97 -5.21
CA TYR A 208 14.71 8.82 -6.30
C TYR A 208 13.68 9.83 -5.82
N VAL A 209 13.85 11.10 -6.21
CA VAL A 209 12.97 12.20 -5.78
C VAL A 209 12.46 12.96 -7.01
N SER A 210 11.21 13.35 -6.95
CA SER A 210 10.54 14.28 -7.86
C SER A 210 10.04 15.50 -7.09
N VAL A 211 10.01 16.67 -7.76
CA VAL A 211 9.46 17.92 -7.22
C VAL A 211 8.33 18.48 -8.09
N ASP A 212 7.86 17.70 -9.04
CA ASP A 212 6.84 18.09 -10.04
C ASP A 212 5.66 17.09 -10.11
N GLY A 213 5.34 16.44 -8.98
CA GLY A 213 4.26 15.47 -8.89
C GLY A 213 4.60 14.12 -9.54
N GLY A 214 5.89 13.75 -9.55
CA GLY A 214 6.35 12.47 -10.08
C GLY A 214 6.43 12.44 -11.61
N ARG A 215 6.58 13.59 -12.28
CA ARG A 215 6.75 13.65 -13.74
C ARG A 215 8.20 13.47 -14.15
N THR A 216 9.11 14.12 -13.45
CA THR A 216 10.56 13.94 -13.62
C THR A 216 11.21 13.52 -12.32
N TRP A 217 12.26 12.73 -12.40
CA TRP A 217 12.91 12.10 -11.26
C TRP A 217 14.41 12.33 -11.27
N SER A 218 15.00 12.32 -10.10
CA SER A 218 16.45 12.35 -9.94
C SER A 218 16.88 11.44 -8.81
N LEU A 219 17.93 10.66 -9.03
CA LEU A 219 18.60 9.91 -7.99
C LEU A 219 19.26 10.89 -7.02
N ARG A 220 18.96 10.75 -5.73
CA ARG A 220 19.45 11.62 -4.65
C ARG A 220 20.39 10.93 -3.69
N VAL A 221 20.18 9.65 -3.47
CA VAL A 221 20.99 8.85 -2.54
C VAL A 221 21.21 7.49 -3.15
N GLU A 222 22.41 6.94 -2.94
CA GLU A 222 22.81 5.57 -3.26
C GLU A 222 23.48 4.93 -2.03
N GLY A 223 23.41 3.61 -1.95
CA GLY A 223 24.15 2.84 -0.95
C GLY A 223 23.59 2.94 0.48
N MET A 224 22.31 3.32 0.64
CA MET A 224 21.63 3.18 1.91
C MET A 224 21.41 1.70 2.24
N PRO A 225 21.32 1.30 3.52
CA PRO A 225 20.65 0.06 3.89
C PRO A 225 19.24 0.01 3.29
N ALA A 226 18.73 -1.20 3.02
CA ALA A 226 17.37 -1.38 2.51
C ALA A 226 16.35 -0.58 3.35
N PRO A 227 15.64 0.38 2.77
CA PRO A 227 14.73 1.24 3.50
C PRO A 227 13.45 0.48 3.88
N SER A 228 12.87 0.80 5.03
CA SER A 228 11.59 0.28 5.50
C SER A 228 10.42 1.24 5.29
N GLY A 229 10.68 2.44 4.77
CA GLY A 229 9.69 3.46 4.47
C GLY A 229 10.32 4.81 4.21
N VAL A 230 9.55 5.72 3.60
CA VAL A 230 9.91 7.11 3.30
C VAL A 230 8.82 8.04 3.85
N LEU A 231 9.22 9.18 4.38
CA LEU A 231 8.32 10.24 4.80
C LEU A 231 8.75 11.57 4.16
N ILE A 232 7.80 12.27 3.56
CA ILE A 232 7.98 13.65 3.06
C ILE A 232 7.28 14.58 4.04
N LEU A 233 8.07 15.47 4.65
CA LEU A 233 7.61 16.47 5.63
C LEU A 233 7.12 17.76 4.96
#